data_ea9d049307a5b8b48d7ad735c2f6b1a2
#
_entry.id   ea9d049307a5b8b48d7ad735c2f6b1a2
#
_cell.length_a   1.000
_cell.length_b   1.000
_cell.length_c   1.000
_cell.angle_alpha   90.00
_cell.angle_beta   90.00
_cell.angle_gamma   90.00
#
_symmetry.space_group_name_H-M   'P 1'
#
loop_
_entity.id
_entity.type
_entity.pdbx_description
1 polymer ?
#
loop_
_entity_poly.entity_id
_entity_poly.type
_entity_poly.pdbx_seq_one_letter_code
_entity_poly.pdbx_strand_id
1 'polypeptide(L)'
;MNTNRYFSFSRLGLVMKRDFMENWKTNLYTFLGISLAFLLVYLLYMNDSNGSSNDFINDHAGAFASITSFLLVYFASETMKNMRTKEQRFSYLMLPATSLEKFVSRALYVTVGMFVMILLASLLAEVVRWAFMPFFDELPDKLKVCVWLDAWGKIFDDLNPFKATAKLLVNKNAFVLGGIMGGTVALWWHSLYILGGNYFGKYAFFKTTGIIILVAILLAMGISHIDFDFGPGTFEWLDEFMRNNEDWLNENFVAGVITFIFLCFTAFNWWLSYKLFTRQQVIKPKFRLL
;
A
#
# COMPACT_ATOMS: atom_id res chain seq x y z
N MET A 1 -22.12 10.38 33.17
CA MET A 1 -21.94 10.40 31.70
C MET A 1 -21.83 8.98 31.21
N ASN A 2 -22.88 8.43 30.60
CA ASN A 2 -22.84 7.09 29.99
C ASN A 2 -21.94 7.16 28.76
N THR A 3 -20.65 6.92 28.93
CA THR A 3 -19.73 6.72 27.81
C THR A 3 -20.11 5.40 27.14
N ASN A 4 -20.85 5.50 26.04
CA ASN A 4 -21.13 4.34 25.20
C ASN A 4 -19.83 3.60 24.91
N ARG A 5 -19.66 2.43 25.55
CA ARG A 5 -18.47 1.55 25.39
C ARG A 5 -18.42 0.92 23.98
N TYR A 6 -19.47 1.09 23.19
CA TYR A 6 -19.61 0.51 21.86
C TYR A 6 -19.08 1.45 20.77
N PHE A 7 -18.61 0.85 19.68
CA PHE A 7 -18.16 1.56 18.48
C PHE A 7 -19.28 2.39 17.86
N SER A 8 -18.96 3.61 17.41
CA SER A 8 -19.90 4.52 16.74
C SER A 8 -19.26 5.16 15.51
N PHE A 9 -19.89 4.99 14.34
CA PHE A 9 -19.46 5.62 13.10
C PHE A 9 -19.49 7.15 13.17
N SER A 10 -20.42 7.74 13.89
CA SER A 10 -20.51 9.20 14.07
C SER A 10 -19.28 9.74 14.82
N ARG A 11 -18.86 9.07 15.92
CA ARG A 11 -17.64 9.47 16.65
C ARG A 11 -16.39 9.24 15.82
N LEU A 12 -16.32 8.13 15.08
CA LEU A 12 -15.23 7.88 14.13
C LEU A 12 -15.10 9.01 13.12
N GLY A 13 -16.20 9.44 12.50
CA GLY A 13 -16.22 10.56 11.55
C GLY A 13 -15.76 11.89 12.17
N LEU A 14 -16.12 12.15 13.43
CA LEU A 14 -15.67 13.36 14.14
C LEU A 14 -14.16 13.31 14.44
N VAL A 15 -13.61 12.15 14.80
CA VAL A 15 -12.15 11.98 14.99
C VAL A 15 -11.41 12.19 13.68
N MET A 16 -11.90 11.62 12.56
CA MET A 16 -11.30 11.81 11.23
C MET A 16 -11.36 13.28 10.79
N LYS A 17 -12.51 13.95 10.98
CA LYS A 17 -12.66 15.37 10.65
C LYS A 17 -11.65 16.22 11.43
N ARG A 18 -11.50 15.97 12.74
CA ARG A 18 -10.53 16.66 13.58
C ARG A 18 -9.11 16.47 13.05
N ASP A 19 -8.71 15.19 12.79
CA ASP A 19 -7.37 14.86 12.29
C ASP A 19 -7.07 15.56 10.97
N PHE A 20 -8.05 15.67 10.09
CA PHE A 20 -7.93 16.38 8.82
C PHE A 20 -7.75 17.89 9.03
N MET A 21 -8.60 18.49 9.88
CA MET A 21 -8.57 19.93 10.16
C MET A 21 -7.30 20.37 10.87
N GLU A 22 -6.79 19.55 11.81
CA GLU A 22 -5.55 19.82 12.55
C GLU A 22 -4.33 19.79 11.64
N ASN A 23 -4.33 18.94 10.61
CA ASN A 23 -3.20 18.75 9.69
C ASN A 23 -3.41 19.38 8.30
N TRP A 24 -4.41 20.24 8.10
CA TRP A 24 -4.79 20.72 6.77
C TRP A 24 -3.64 21.37 5.97
N LYS A 25 -2.79 22.18 6.62
CA LYS A 25 -1.63 22.81 5.96
C LYS A 25 -0.61 21.75 5.50
N THR A 26 -0.30 20.80 6.36
CA THR A 26 0.61 19.70 6.03
C THR A 26 0.04 18.87 4.88
N ASN A 27 -1.26 18.59 4.91
CA ASN A 27 -1.93 17.85 3.85
C ASN A 27 -1.89 18.59 2.52
N LEU A 28 -2.07 19.91 2.53
CA LEU A 28 -1.99 20.74 1.32
C LEU A 28 -0.57 20.72 0.73
N TYR A 29 0.47 20.91 1.54
CA TYR A 29 1.85 20.83 1.05
C TYR A 29 2.21 19.44 0.55
N THR A 30 1.74 18.39 1.21
CA THR A 30 1.93 17.01 0.77
C THR A 30 1.22 16.78 -0.57
N PHE A 31 -0.02 17.24 -0.70
CA PHE A 31 -0.80 17.16 -1.94
C PHE A 31 -0.07 17.83 -3.12
N LEU A 32 0.41 19.06 -2.93
CA LEU A 32 1.16 19.79 -3.97
C LEU A 32 2.49 19.10 -4.30
N GLY A 33 3.21 18.58 -3.30
CA GLY A 33 4.45 17.84 -3.51
C GLY A 33 4.24 16.55 -4.30
N ILE A 34 3.18 15.81 -4.01
CA ILE A 34 2.81 14.60 -4.75
C ILE A 34 2.39 14.97 -6.19
N SER A 35 1.61 16.03 -6.37
CA SER A 35 1.22 16.50 -7.71
C SER A 35 2.43 16.87 -8.55
N LEU A 36 3.43 17.53 -7.96
CA LEU A 36 4.69 17.84 -8.63
C LEU A 36 5.46 16.57 -9.01
N ALA A 37 5.49 15.56 -8.15
CA ALA A 37 6.14 14.28 -8.47
C ALA A 37 5.49 13.59 -9.68
N PHE A 38 4.16 13.55 -9.76
CA PHE A 38 3.46 13.02 -10.93
C PHE A 38 3.67 13.87 -12.19
N LEU A 39 3.72 15.19 -12.04
CA LEU A 39 4.04 16.08 -13.16
C LEU A 39 5.44 15.80 -13.72
N LEU A 40 6.42 15.55 -12.86
CA LEU A 40 7.78 15.14 -13.27
C LEU A 40 7.77 13.83 -14.05
N VAL A 41 6.94 12.85 -13.65
CA VAL A 41 6.76 11.61 -14.41
C VAL A 41 6.28 11.90 -15.82
N TYR A 42 5.26 12.72 -15.98
CA TYR A 42 4.80 13.12 -17.32
C TYR A 42 5.90 13.77 -18.15
N LEU A 43 6.70 14.66 -17.56
CA LEU A 43 7.80 15.32 -18.27
C LEU A 43 8.92 14.35 -18.68
N LEU A 44 9.24 13.36 -17.83
CA LEU A 44 10.27 12.37 -18.14
C LEU A 44 9.87 11.48 -19.33
N TYR A 45 8.63 11.03 -19.38
CA TYR A 45 8.14 10.17 -20.45
C TYR A 45 7.72 10.93 -21.72
N MET A 46 7.55 12.25 -21.66
CA MET A 46 7.28 13.07 -22.86
C MET A 46 8.39 12.96 -23.91
N ASN A 47 9.63 12.78 -23.48
CA ASN A 47 10.80 12.74 -24.34
C ASN A 47 11.04 11.37 -25.01
N ASP A 48 10.32 10.33 -24.59
CA ASP A 48 10.43 9.00 -25.18
C ASP A 48 9.58 8.92 -26.47
N SER A 49 10.21 9.31 -27.59
CA SER A 49 9.54 9.51 -28.89
C SER A 49 9.22 8.22 -29.64
N ASN A 50 9.80 7.07 -29.28
CA ASN A 50 9.84 5.86 -30.10
C ASN A 50 8.77 4.81 -29.78
N GLY A 51 7.97 4.97 -28.71
CA GLY A 51 6.96 4.01 -28.29
C GLY A 51 5.58 4.24 -28.91
N SER A 52 4.75 3.19 -28.96
CA SER A 52 3.32 3.29 -29.27
C SER A 52 2.55 4.00 -28.14
N SER A 53 1.32 4.46 -28.43
CA SER A 53 0.45 5.04 -27.38
C SER A 53 0.19 4.06 -26.22
N ASN A 54 0.13 2.75 -26.52
CA ASN A 54 -0.07 1.71 -25.50
C ASN A 54 1.16 1.53 -24.61
N ASP A 55 2.38 1.61 -25.16
CA ASP A 55 3.62 1.54 -24.38
C ASP A 55 3.71 2.74 -23.44
N PHE A 56 3.39 3.92 -23.95
CA PHE A 56 3.33 5.15 -23.17
C PHE A 56 2.37 5.05 -21.97
N ILE A 57 1.15 4.51 -22.17
CA ILE A 57 0.18 4.28 -21.08
C ILE A 57 0.70 3.23 -20.09
N ASN A 58 1.34 2.16 -20.56
CA ASN A 58 1.88 1.09 -19.71
C ASN A 58 2.99 1.63 -18.80
N ASP A 59 3.91 2.44 -19.33
CA ASP A 59 5.02 3.03 -18.59
C ASP A 59 4.50 3.98 -17.50
N HIS A 60 3.49 4.81 -17.84
CA HIS A 60 2.83 5.66 -16.84
C HIS A 60 2.10 4.85 -15.78
N ALA A 61 1.40 3.77 -16.14
CA ALA A 61 0.73 2.90 -15.18
C ALA A 61 1.74 2.26 -14.21
N GLY A 62 2.89 1.78 -14.73
CA GLY A 62 3.98 1.24 -13.91
C GLY A 62 4.59 2.29 -12.96
N ALA A 63 4.86 3.50 -13.45
CA ALA A 63 5.36 4.61 -12.64
C ALA A 63 4.34 5.04 -11.57
N PHE A 64 3.06 5.17 -11.92
CA PHE A 64 1.99 5.52 -10.98
C PHE A 64 1.83 4.47 -9.88
N ALA A 65 1.83 3.19 -10.24
CA ALA A 65 1.77 2.10 -9.28
C ALA A 65 2.97 2.12 -8.32
N SER A 66 4.18 2.34 -8.84
CA SER A 66 5.42 2.38 -8.06
C SER A 66 5.44 3.55 -7.06
N ILE A 67 5.14 4.76 -7.55
CA ILE A 67 5.07 5.97 -6.70
C ILE A 67 3.99 5.82 -5.64
N THR A 68 2.81 5.34 -6.03
CA THR A 68 1.69 5.14 -5.11
C THR A 68 2.04 4.13 -4.03
N SER A 69 2.63 2.99 -4.38
CA SER A 69 3.06 1.97 -3.43
C SER A 69 4.09 2.51 -2.44
N PHE A 70 5.09 3.25 -2.92
CA PHE A 70 6.08 3.89 -2.06
C PHE A 70 5.46 4.90 -1.11
N LEU A 71 4.60 5.79 -1.60
CA LEU A 71 3.93 6.81 -0.78
C LEU A 71 3.01 6.18 0.26
N LEU A 72 2.22 5.17 -0.10
CA LEU A 72 1.33 4.48 0.85
C LEU A 72 2.13 3.83 1.97
N VAL A 73 3.25 3.19 1.66
CA VAL A 73 4.16 2.59 2.65
C VAL A 73 4.78 3.66 3.54
N TYR A 74 5.24 4.78 2.99
CA TYR A 74 5.76 5.90 3.76
C TYR A 74 4.71 6.45 4.73
N PHE A 75 3.49 6.73 4.23
CA PHE A 75 2.41 7.26 5.07
C PHE A 75 1.91 6.25 6.11
N ALA A 76 1.92 4.96 5.78
CA ALA A 76 1.63 3.90 6.75
C ALA A 76 2.56 3.97 7.97
N SER A 77 3.85 4.25 7.75
CA SER A 77 4.82 4.43 8.84
C SER A 77 4.54 5.66 9.71
N GLU A 78 3.80 6.65 9.20
CA GLU A 78 3.42 7.89 9.88
C GLU A 78 2.11 7.77 10.68
N THR A 79 1.56 6.57 10.84
CA THR A 79 0.29 6.30 11.55
C THR A 79 0.24 6.98 12.92
N MET A 80 1.35 6.98 13.68
CA MET A 80 1.44 7.58 15.02
C MET A 80 2.04 8.98 15.04
N LYS A 81 2.05 9.70 13.89
CA LYS A 81 2.60 11.06 13.80
C LYS A 81 1.98 12.01 14.83
N ASN A 82 0.66 11.96 15.02
CA ASN A 82 -0.09 12.81 15.96
C ASN A 82 0.11 12.43 17.44
N MET A 83 0.99 11.46 17.74
CA MET A 83 1.32 11.05 19.11
C MET A 83 2.83 11.07 19.38
N ARG A 84 3.61 11.83 18.60
CA ARG A 84 5.08 11.90 18.75
C ARG A 84 5.51 12.71 19.95
N THR A 85 4.85 13.85 20.20
CA THR A 85 5.13 14.67 21.40
C THR A 85 4.21 14.28 22.55
N LYS A 86 4.58 14.67 23.78
CA LYS A 86 3.79 14.40 24.98
C LYS A 86 2.43 15.11 24.90
N GLU A 87 2.41 16.35 24.45
CA GLU A 87 1.24 17.20 24.30
C GLU A 87 0.27 16.63 23.29
N GLN A 88 0.78 16.25 22.11
CA GLN A 88 -0.03 15.62 21.06
C GLN A 88 -0.64 14.31 21.53
N ARG A 89 0.15 13.48 22.23
CA ARG A 89 -0.32 12.22 22.79
C ARG A 89 -1.42 12.43 23.82
N PHE A 90 -1.22 13.37 24.75
CA PHE A 90 -2.22 13.73 25.74
C PHE A 90 -3.52 14.16 25.06
N SER A 91 -3.43 15.14 24.14
CA SER A 91 -4.58 15.65 23.39
C SER A 91 -5.33 14.52 22.64
N TYR A 92 -4.61 13.59 22.00
CA TYR A 92 -5.21 12.51 21.24
C TYR A 92 -5.85 11.42 22.12
N LEU A 93 -5.17 11.03 23.20
CA LEU A 93 -5.68 9.99 24.10
C LEU A 93 -6.89 10.45 24.92
N MET A 94 -6.99 11.76 25.23
CA MET A 94 -8.11 12.34 25.97
C MET A 94 -9.38 12.58 25.12
N LEU A 95 -9.34 12.32 23.80
CA LEU A 95 -10.55 12.42 22.96
C LEU A 95 -11.66 11.50 23.47
N PRO A 96 -12.93 11.95 23.45
CA PRO A 96 -14.08 11.18 23.88
C PRO A 96 -14.50 10.14 22.82
N ALA A 97 -13.58 9.24 22.48
CA ALA A 97 -13.75 8.15 21.52
C ALA A 97 -13.08 6.89 22.05
N THR A 98 -13.55 5.73 21.63
CA THR A 98 -12.95 4.45 22.03
C THR A 98 -11.55 4.28 21.41
N SER A 99 -10.71 3.42 22.01
CA SER A 99 -9.39 3.11 21.46
C SER A 99 -9.48 2.54 20.03
N LEU A 100 -10.53 1.75 19.76
CA LEU A 100 -10.77 1.18 18.45
C LEU A 100 -11.10 2.28 17.41
N GLU A 101 -12.01 3.21 17.75
CA GLU A 101 -12.35 4.35 16.88
C GLU A 101 -11.13 5.21 16.55
N LYS A 102 -10.29 5.49 17.55
CA LYS A 102 -9.04 6.26 17.37
C LYS A 102 -8.06 5.54 16.46
N PHE A 103 -7.86 4.24 16.66
CA PHE A 103 -6.96 3.44 15.83
C PHE A 103 -7.47 3.31 14.40
N VAL A 104 -8.75 2.97 14.23
CA VAL A 104 -9.37 2.82 12.90
C VAL A 104 -9.36 4.15 12.14
N SER A 105 -9.65 5.27 12.82
CA SER A 105 -9.54 6.61 12.21
C SER A 105 -8.16 6.85 11.61
N ARG A 106 -7.09 6.57 12.36
CA ARG A 106 -5.71 6.75 11.89
C ARG A 106 -5.36 5.76 10.77
N ALA A 107 -5.74 4.50 10.92
CA ALA A 107 -5.52 3.51 9.88
C ALA A 107 -6.22 3.89 8.57
N LEU A 108 -7.50 4.28 8.62
CA LEU A 108 -8.25 4.77 7.45
C LEU A 108 -7.63 6.04 6.84
N TYR A 109 -7.16 6.95 7.69
CA TYR A 109 -6.52 8.17 7.21
C TYR A 109 -5.24 7.86 6.40
N VAL A 110 -4.35 7.01 6.91
CA VAL A 110 -3.08 6.71 6.24
C VAL A 110 -3.22 5.71 5.08
N THR A 111 -4.32 4.97 4.99
CA THR A 111 -4.62 4.05 3.88
C THR A 111 -5.52 4.74 2.85
N VAL A 112 -6.82 4.80 3.15
CA VAL A 112 -7.84 5.30 2.22
C VAL A 112 -7.69 6.81 1.98
N GLY A 113 -7.48 7.59 3.04
CA GLY A 113 -7.33 9.04 2.92
C GLY A 113 -6.12 9.45 2.08
N MET A 114 -4.97 8.80 2.31
CA MET A 114 -3.77 9.07 1.53
C MET A 114 -3.88 8.53 0.10
N PHE A 115 -4.52 7.39 -0.11
CA PHE A 115 -4.77 6.87 -1.46
C PHE A 115 -5.65 7.83 -2.28
N VAL A 116 -6.75 8.32 -1.71
CA VAL A 116 -7.60 9.34 -2.36
C VAL A 116 -6.82 10.61 -2.65
N MET A 117 -5.96 11.05 -1.71
CA MET A 117 -5.11 12.22 -1.92
C MET A 117 -4.12 12.01 -3.08
N ILE A 118 -3.53 10.82 -3.22
CA ILE A 118 -2.63 10.48 -4.32
C ILE A 118 -3.39 10.49 -5.66
N LEU A 119 -4.59 9.92 -5.72
CA LEU A 119 -5.45 9.96 -6.91
C LEU A 119 -5.77 11.40 -7.34
N LEU A 120 -6.16 12.24 -6.40
CA LEU A 120 -6.46 13.65 -6.68
C LEU A 120 -5.21 14.44 -7.08
N ALA A 121 -4.06 14.14 -6.48
CA ALA A 121 -2.79 14.78 -6.80
C ALA A 121 -2.30 14.40 -8.21
N SER A 122 -2.44 13.14 -8.61
CA SER A 122 -2.13 12.70 -9.98
C SER A 122 -3.10 13.29 -11.01
N LEU A 123 -4.38 13.46 -10.64
CA LEU A 123 -5.36 14.15 -11.49
C LEU A 123 -4.99 15.63 -11.68
N LEU A 124 -4.57 16.32 -10.62
CA LEU A 124 -4.10 17.70 -10.72
C LEU A 124 -2.88 17.82 -11.66
N ALA A 125 -1.94 16.88 -11.56
CA ALA A 125 -0.78 16.83 -12.46
C ALA A 125 -1.20 16.67 -13.93
N GLU A 126 -2.21 15.82 -14.21
CA GLU A 126 -2.78 15.67 -15.55
C GLU A 126 -3.43 16.96 -16.06
N VAL A 127 -4.24 17.63 -15.22
CA VAL A 127 -4.85 18.91 -15.57
C VAL A 127 -3.79 19.96 -15.88
N VAL A 128 -2.71 20.03 -15.10
CA VAL A 128 -1.58 20.94 -15.37
C VAL A 128 -0.92 20.58 -16.69
N ARG A 129 -0.65 19.30 -16.97
CA ARG A 129 -0.12 18.83 -18.25
C ARG A 129 -0.96 19.31 -19.43
N TRP A 130 -2.28 19.12 -19.35
CA TRP A 130 -3.22 19.59 -20.39
C TRP A 130 -3.20 21.12 -20.57
N ALA A 131 -3.09 21.88 -19.49
CA ALA A 131 -3.02 23.34 -19.55
C ALA A 131 -1.76 23.85 -20.27
N PHE A 132 -0.65 23.08 -20.20
CA PHE A 132 0.58 23.43 -20.89
C PHE A 132 0.67 22.93 -22.33
N MET A 133 -0.17 21.96 -22.75
CA MET A 133 -0.17 21.42 -24.11
C MET A 133 -0.24 22.45 -25.23
N PRO A 134 -1.08 23.51 -25.16
CA PRO A 134 -1.19 24.50 -26.24
C PRO A 134 0.08 25.31 -26.51
N PHE A 135 1.07 25.26 -25.59
CA PHE A 135 2.34 25.98 -25.76
C PHE A 135 3.38 25.18 -26.54
N PHE A 136 3.07 23.96 -26.97
CA PHE A 136 3.95 23.10 -27.76
C PHE A 136 3.34 22.89 -29.16
N ASP A 137 3.98 23.42 -30.20
CA ASP A 137 3.43 23.50 -31.57
C ASP A 137 3.27 22.14 -32.27
N GLU A 138 4.10 21.13 -31.94
CA GLU A 138 4.04 19.78 -32.55
C GLU A 138 4.09 18.67 -31.50
N LEU A 139 2.93 18.37 -30.89
CA LEU A 139 2.83 17.26 -29.96
C LEU A 139 2.45 15.96 -30.70
N PRO A 140 3.20 14.87 -30.49
CA PRO A 140 2.80 13.54 -30.97
C PRO A 140 1.37 13.17 -30.51
N ASP A 141 0.62 12.50 -31.35
CA ASP A 141 -0.77 12.12 -31.04
C ASP A 141 -0.91 11.29 -29.77
N LYS A 142 0.14 10.52 -29.41
CA LYS A 142 0.21 9.77 -28.15
C LYS A 142 0.09 10.66 -26.89
N LEU A 143 0.49 11.92 -26.96
CA LEU A 143 0.41 12.86 -25.85
C LEU A 143 -0.96 13.55 -25.74
N LYS A 144 -1.82 13.40 -26.73
CA LYS A 144 -3.18 13.96 -26.76
C LYS A 144 -4.20 13.06 -26.02
N VAL A 145 -3.79 11.94 -25.48
CA VAL A 145 -4.67 10.99 -24.74
C VAL A 145 -4.75 11.38 -23.27
N CYS A 146 -5.88 11.08 -22.61
CA CYS A 146 -6.01 11.23 -21.16
C CYS A 146 -5.28 10.09 -20.43
N VAL A 147 -3.99 10.28 -20.20
CA VAL A 147 -3.10 9.27 -19.59
C VAL A 147 -3.55 8.87 -18.20
N TRP A 148 -4.09 9.83 -17.42
CA TRP A 148 -4.55 9.57 -16.07
C TRP A 148 -5.64 8.49 -16.01
N LEU A 149 -6.67 8.61 -16.87
CA LEU A 149 -7.79 7.68 -16.88
C LEU A 149 -7.36 6.28 -17.32
N ASP A 150 -6.53 6.21 -18.36
CA ASP A 150 -6.10 4.94 -18.95
C ASP A 150 -5.11 4.21 -18.03
N ALA A 151 -4.14 4.94 -17.43
CA ALA A 151 -3.17 4.37 -16.50
C ALA A 151 -3.84 3.83 -15.22
N TRP A 152 -4.69 4.63 -14.58
CA TRP A 152 -5.43 4.16 -13.40
C TRP A 152 -6.45 3.09 -13.75
N GLY A 153 -7.13 3.21 -14.90
CA GLY A 153 -8.03 2.20 -15.41
C GLY A 153 -7.34 0.84 -15.51
N LYS A 154 -6.13 0.81 -16.08
CA LYS A 154 -5.33 -0.40 -16.18
C LYS A 154 -4.96 -0.98 -14.81
N ILE A 155 -4.46 -0.14 -13.89
CA ILE A 155 -4.13 -0.57 -12.52
C ILE A 155 -5.35 -1.19 -11.82
N PHE A 156 -6.52 -0.55 -11.91
CA PHE A 156 -7.74 -1.07 -11.30
C PHE A 156 -8.27 -2.33 -11.98
N ASP A 157 -8.09 -2.45 -13.29
CA ASP A 157 -8.48 -3.64 -14.03
C ASP A 157 -7.63 -4.87 -13.64
N ASP A 158 -6.34 -4.68 -13.44
CA ASP A 158 -5.43 -5.74 -13.00
C ASP A 158 -5.73 -6.19 -11.55
N LEU A 159 -6.23 -5.28 -10.72
CA LEU A 159 -6.62 -5.56 -9.33
C LEU A 159 -8.07 -6.07 -9.18
N ASN A 160 -8.87 -6.09 -10.25
CA ASN A 160 -10.29 -6.36 -10.17
C ASN A 160 -10.59 -7.88 -10.11
N PRO A 161 -11.08 -8.42 -8.96
CA PRO A 161 -11.33 -9.83 -8.78
C PRO A 161 -12.47 -10.34 -9.69
N PHE A 162 -13.46 -9.51 -10.03
CA PHE A 162 -14.56 -9.90 -10.91
C PHE A 162 -14.11 -10.07 -12.36
N LYS A 163 -13.23 -9.20 -12.85
CA LYS A 163 -12.63 -9.35 -14.17
C LYS A 163 -11.68 -10.54 -14.22
N ALA A 164 -10.92 -10.77 -13.15
CA ALA A 164 -10.06 -11.94 -13.02
C ALA A 164 -10.88 -13.25 -13.09
N THR A 165 -11.94 -13.38 -12.29
CA THR A 165 -12.79 -14.58 -12.32
C THR A 165 -13.50 -14.77 -13.66
N ALA A 166 -13.97 -13.69 -14.31
CA ALA A 166 -14.57 -13.78 -15.65
C ALA A 166 -13.56 -14.28 -16.69
N LYS A 167 -12.30 -13.82 -16.67
CA LYS A 167 -11.24 -14.32 -17.55
C LYS A 167 -10.92 -15.81 -17.29
N LEU A 168 -10.93 -16.25 -16.02
CA LEU A 168 -10.74 -17.66 -15.65
C LEU A 168 -11.84 -18.57 -16.21
N LEU A 169 -13.10 -18.09 -16.24
CA LEU A 169 -14.21 -18.85 -16.83
C LEU A 169 -14.07 -19.03 -18.33
N VAL A 170 -13.45 -18.06 -19.03
CA VAL A 170 -13.23 -18.11 -20.48
C VAL A 170 -11.96 -18.89 -20.82
N ASN A 171 -10.90 -18.73 -20.08
CA ASN A 171 -9.62 -19.41 -20.33
C ASN A 171 -9.00 -19.88 -19.00
N LYS A 172 -9.18 -21.17 -18.70
CA LYS A 172 -8.68 -21.79 -17.45
C LYS A 172 -7.16 -21.77 -17.32
N ASN A 173 -6.43 -21.70 -18.42
CA ASN A 173 -4.96 -21.70 -18.45
C ASN A 173 -4.36 -20.29 -18.36
N ALA A 174 -5.17 -19.23 -18.36
CA ALA A 174 -4.65 -17.88 -18.21
C ALA A 174 -4.31 -17.57 -16.75
N PHE A 175 -3.10 -17.11 -16.48
CA PHE A 175 -2.70 -16.63 -15.15
C PHE A 175 -3.34 -15.25 -14.88
N VAL A 176 -4.48 -15.26 -14.18
CA VAL A 176 -5.33 -14.07 -13.99
C VAL A 176 -5.31 -13.56 -12.56
N LEU A 177 -4.97 -14.40 -11.59
CA LEU A 177 -4.92 -14.02 -10.19
C LEU A 177 -3.65 -13.25 -9.79
N GLY A 178 -2.69 -13.09 -10.71
CA GLY A 178 -1.43 -12.40 -10.44
C GLY A 178 -1.59 -10.95 -9.97
N GLY A 179 -2.53 -10.20 -10.57
CA GLY A 179 -2.83 -8.83 -10.14
C GLY A 179 -3.38 -8.76 -8.71
N ILE A 180 -4.29 -9.67 -8.36
CA ILE A 180 -4.86 -9.76 -7.01
C ILE A 180 -3.77 -10.16 -6.00
N MET A 181 -2.94 -11.11 -6.34
CA MET A 181 -1.78 -11.52 -5.53
C MET A 181 -0.84 -10.33 -5.31
N GLY A 182 -0.49 -9.58 -6.37
CA GLY A 182 0.33 -8.37 -6.27
C GLY A 182 -0.29 -7.31 -5.35
N GLY A 183 -1.60 -7.08 -5.47
CA GLY A 183 -2.34 -6.18 -4.58
C GLY A 183 -2.33 -6.61 -3.12
N THR A 184 -2.47 -7.91 -2.83
CA THR A 184 -2.39 -8.42 -1.45
C THR A 184 -1.00 -8.36 -0.86
N VAL A 185 0.04 -8.59 -1.66
CA VAL A 185 1.44 -8.38 -1.26
C VAL A 185 1.68 -6.90 -0.91
N ALA A 186 1.17 -5.97 -1.72
CA ALA A 186 1.26 -4.54 -1.43
C ALA A 186 0.53 -4.17 -0.12
N LEU A 187 -0.65 -4.74 0.14
CA LEU A 187 -1.36 -4.57 1.41
C LEU A 187 -0.59 -5.14 2.60
N TRP A 188 0.06 -6.29 2.43
CA TRP A 188 0.92 -6.86 3.46
C TRP A 188 2.12 -5.95 3.76
N TRP A 189 2.83 -5.47 2.74
CA TRP A 189 3.89 -4.47 2.90
C TRP A 189 3.40 -3.23 3.65
N HIS A 190 2.28 -2.68 3.25
CA HIS A 190 1.64 -1.54 3.91
C HIS A 190 1.35 -1.83 5.38
N SER A 191 0.84 -3.03 5.71
CA SER A 191 0.54 -3.44 7.09
C SER A 191 1.77 -3.54 7.99
N LEU A 192 2.92 -3.97 7.44
CA LEU A 192 4.21 -3.99 8.14
C LEU A 192 4.66 -2.59 8.55
N TYR A 193 4.44 -1.58 7.69
CA TYR A 193 4.79 -0.21 8.02
C TYR A 193 3.81 0.46 8.98
N ILE A 194 2.53 0.08 8.97
CA ILE A 194 1.59 0.45 10.04
C ILE A 194 2.09 -0.11 11.39
N LEU A 195 2.50 -1.37 11.42
CA LEU A 195 3.07 -2.01 12.61
C LEU A 195 4.33 -1.30 13.09
N GLY A 196 5.26 -1.03 12.17
CA GLY A 196 6.48 -0.28 12.45
C GLY A 196 6.21 1.15 12.94
N GLY A 197 5.21 1.85 12.37
CA GLY A 197 4.76 3.17 12.80
C GLY A 197 4.24 3.19 14.25
N ASN A 198 3.49 2.15 14.63
CA ASN A 198 3.01 1.97 15.99
C ASN A 198 4.12 1.60 16.98
N TYR A 199 5.14 0.88 16.54
CA TYR A 199 6.23 0.43 17.40
C TYR A 199 7.31 1.50 17.61
N PHE A 200 7.84 2.09 16.52
CA PHE A 200 9.01 2.99 16.59
C PHE A 200 8.69 4.45 16.88
N GLY A 201 7.56 4.95 16.44
CA GLY A 201 7.15 6.35 16.58
C GLY A 201 8.04 7.32 15.78
N LYS A 202 9.28 7.63 16.23
CA LYS A 202 10.20 8.54 15.52
C LYS A 202 11.04 7.79 14.49
N TYR A 203 11.12 8.34 13.24
CA TYR A 203 11.86 7.72 12.12
C TYR A 203 11.38 6.29 11.81
N ALA A 204 10.08 6.03 11.96
CA ALA A 204 9.51 4.70 11.83
C ALA A 204 9.77 4.09 10.45
N PHE A 205 9.66 4.86 9.37
CA PHE A 205 9.96 4.40 8.02
C PHE A 205 11.36 3.77 7.92
N PHE A 206 12.40 4.53 8.26
CA PHE A 206 13.79 4.06 8.14
C PHE A 206 14.10 2.87 9.06
N LYS A 207 13.55 2.87 10.29
CA LYS A 207 13.77 1.78 11.24
C LYS A 207 13.08 0.49 10.78
N THR A 208 11.85 0.58 10.29
CA THR A 208 11.12 -0.56 9.74
C THR A 208 11.82 -1.11 8.52
N THR A 209 12.22 -0.24 7.57
CA THR A 209 12.98 -0.64 6.38
C THR A 209 14.30 -1.30 6.76
N GLY A 210 15.05 -0.72 7.71
CA GLY A 210 16.32 -1.29 8.18
C GLY A 210 16.15 -2.69 8.78
N ILE A 211 15.10 -2.92 9.58
CA ILE A 211 14.81 -4.24 10.14
C ILE A 211 14.40 -5.23 9.04
N ILE A 212 13.58 -4.83 8.09
CA ILE A 212 13.18 -5.69 6.99
C ILE A 212 14.40 -6.11 6.16
N ILE A 213 15.30 -5.17 5.84
CA ILE A 213 16.54 -5.46 5.12
C ILE A 213 17.44 -6.41 5.95
N LEU A 214 17.61 -6.15 7.26
CA LEU A 214 18.39 -7.00 8.14
C LEU A 214 17.84 -8.43 8.18
N VAL A 215 16.52 -8.58 8.34
CA VAL A 215 15.86 -9.90 8.34
C VAL A 215 16.05 -10.59 6.99
N ALA A 216 15.90 -9.87 5.88
CA ALA A 216 16.11 -10.42 4.54
C ALA A 216 17.57 -10.93 4.34
N ILE A 217 18.57 -10.15 4.80
CA ILE A 217 19.98 -10.55 4.75
C ILE A 217 20.22 -11.81 5.61
N LEU A 218 19.70 -11.83 6.84
CA LEU A 218 19.85 -12.98 7.73
C LEU A 218 19.20 -14.25 7.17
N LEU A 219 18.01 -14.11 6.56
CA LEU A 219 17.36 -15.22 5.87
C LEU A 219 18.16 -15.70 4.66
N ALA A 220 18.66 -14.79 3.83
CA ALA A 220 19.49 -15.14 2.68
C ALA A 220 20.77 -15.86 3.10
N MET A 221 21.44 -15.36 4.14
CA MET A 221 22.62 -16.03 4.72
C MET A 221 22.28 -17.40 5.32
N GLY A 222 21.16 -17.50 6.06
CA GLY A 222 20.68 -18.76 6.61
C GLY A 222 20.41 -19.80 5.53
N ILE A 223 19.73 -19.40 4.46
CA ILE A 223 19.42 -20.28 3.31
C ILE A 223 20.73 -20.69 2.59
N SER A 224 21.70 -19.80 2.43
CA SER A 224 22.96 -20.10 1.75
C SER A 224 23.87 -21.04 2.55
N HIS A 225 23.69 -21.11 3.88
CA HIS A 225 24.45 -22.05 4.75
C HIS A 225 23.75 -23.39 4.99
N ILE A 226 22.48 -23.50 4.63
CA ILE A 226 21.79 -24.77 4.61
C ILE A 226 22.13 -25.41 3.24
N ASP A 227 23.10 -26.32 3.22
CA ASP A 227 23.26 -27.23 2.09
C ASP A 227 21.96 -28.05 2.02
N PHE A 228 21.01 -27.57 1.27
CA PHE A 228 19.87 -28.36 0.85
C PHE A 228 20.42 -29.39 -0.15
N ASP A 229 21.12 -30.42 0.34
CA ASP A 229 21.43 -31.60 -0.46
C ASP A 229 20.10 -32.34 -0.68
N PHE A 230 19.29 -31.77 -1.55
CA PHE A 230 18.14 -32.44 -2.08
C PHE A 230 18.65 -33.50 -3.04
N GLY A 231 19.04 -34.65 -2.49
CA GLY A 231 19.46 -35.79 -3.28
C GLY A 231 18.39 -36.11 -4.34
N PRO A 232 18.77 -36.69 -5.48
CA PRO A 232 17.81 -37.10 -6.49
C PRO A 232 16.75 -37.98 -5.83
N GLY A 233 15.50 -37.57 -5.87
CA GLY A 233 14.37 -38.26 -5.26
C GLY A 233 13.75 -37.58 -4.03
N THR A 234 14.36 -36.56 -3.44
CA THR A 234 13.82 -35.88 -2.23
C THR A 234 12.42 -35.27 -2.48
N PHE A 235 12.10 -34.89 -3.69
CA PHE A 235 10.83 -34.32 -4.09
C PHE A 235 10.06 -35.17 -5.11
N GLU A 236 10.50 -36.41 -5.39
CA GLU A 236 9.76 -37.29 -6.33
C GLU A 236 8.28 -37.41 -5.96
N TRP A 237 7.96 -37.53 -4.68
CA TRP A 237 6.59 -37.55 -4.21
C TRP A 237 5.84 -36.23 -4.48
N LEU A 238 6.52 -35.08 -4.44
CA LEU A 238 5.92 -33.77 -4.72
C LEU A 238 5.72 -33.60 -6.23
N ASP A 239 6.71 -34.01 -7.02
CA ASP A 239 6.61 -34.00 -8.49
C ASP A 239 5.54 -34.95 -8.98
N GLU A 240 5.43 -36.14 -8.38
CA GLU A 240 4.38 -37.09 -8.66
C GLU A 240 3.02 -36.57 -8.22
N PHE A 241 2.93 -35.95 -7.03
CA PHE A 241 1.71 -35.31 -6.54
C PHE A 241 1.28 -34.16 -7.45
N MET A 242 2.19 -33.28 -7.87
CA MET A 242 1.88 -32.18 -8.78
C MET A 242 1.42 -32.70 -10.13
N ARG A 243 2.12 -33.70 -10.71
CA ARG A 243 1.74 -34.31 -11.99
C ARG A 243 0.41 -35.02 -11.94
N ASN A 244 0.10 -35.73 -10.88
CA ASN A 244 -1.18 -36.44 -10.71
C ASN A 244 -2.36 -35.49 -10.43
N ASN A 245 -2.10 -34.22 -10.11
CA ASN A 245 -3.10 -33.21 -9.76
C ASN A 245 -2.99 -31.93 -10.63
N GLU A 246 -2.38 -32.01 -11.81
CA GLU A 246 -2.22 -30.87 -12.73
C GLU A 246 -3.53 -30.15 -13.05
N ASP A 247 -4.66 -30.87 -13.06
CA ASP A 247 -5.98 -30.31 -13.39
C ASP A 247 -6.44 -29.20 -12.42
N TRP A 248 -6.06 -29.29 -11.13
CA TRP A 248 -6.47 -28.33 -10.12
C TRP A 248 -5.30 -27.56 -9.48
N LEU A 249 -4.06 -28.11 -9.53
CA LEU A 249 -2.82 -27.46 -9.07
C LEU A 249 -2.24 -26.52 -10.15
N ASN A 250 -3.08 -25.61 -10.65
CA ASN A 250 -2.66 -24.65 -11.65
C ASN A 250 -2.07 -23.37 -10.98
N GLU A 251 -1.46 -22.51 -11.80
CA GLU A 251 -0.86 -21.25 -11.34
C GLU A 251 -1.83 -20.35 -10.55
N ASN A 252 -3.13 -20.40 -10.90
CA ASN A 252 -4.16 -19.65 -10.20
C ASN A 252 -4.44 -20.21 -8.80
N PHE A 253 -4.40 -21.52 -8.61
CA PHE A 253 -4.55 -22.13 -7.29
C PHE A 253 -3.38 -21.70 -6.36
N VAL A 254 -2.16 -21.78 -6.86
CA VAL A 254 -0.96 -21.34 -6.14
C VAL A 254 -1.06 -19.85 -5.76
N ALA A 255 -1.44 -19.00 -6.72
CA ALA A 255 -1.68 -17.59 -6.48
C ALA A 255 -2.79 -17.35 -5.44
N GLY A 256 -3.85 -18.16 -5.44
CA GLY A 256 -4.93 -18.12 -4.45
C GLY A 256 -4.44 -18.44 -3.04
N VAL A 257 -3.64 -19.49 -2.89
CA VAL A 257 -3.04 -19.89 -1.61
C VAL A 257 -2.10 -18.79 -1.09
N ILE A 258 -1.22 -18.27 -1.93
CA ILE A 258 -0.30 -17.18 -1.58
C ILE A 258 -1.11 -15.94 -1.14
N THR A 259 -2.13 -15.56 -1.90
CA THR A 259 -3.05 -14.46 -1.56
C THR A 259 -3.65 -14.64 -0.19
N PHE A 260 -4.18 -15.83 0.12
CA PHE A 260 -4.76 -16.13 1.43
C PHE A 260 -3.74 -16.00 2.56
N ILE A 261 -2.53 -16.52 2.39
CA ILE A 261 -1.45 -16.42 3.38
C ILE A 261 -1.11 -14.95 3.66
N PHE A 262 -0.93 -14.12 2.62
CA PHE A 262 -0.62 -12.70 2.79
C PHE A 262 -1.77 -11.92 3.43
N LEU A 263 -3.03 -12.28 3.17
CA LEU A 263 -4.18 -11.69 3.87
C LEU A 263 -4.18 -12.03 5.37
N CYS A 264 -3.86 -13.28 5.73
CA CYS A 264 -3.71 -13.68 7.13
C CYS A 264 -2.59 -12.89 7.84
N PHE A 265 -1.44 -12.73 7.21
CA PHE A 265 -0.35 -11.92 7.75
C PHE A 265 -0.73 -10.44 7.87
N THR A 266 -1.46 -9.90 6.90
CA THR A 266 -1.98 -8.52 6.94
C THR A 266 -2.91 -8.32 8.14
N ALA A 267 -3.87 -9.23 8.33
CA ALA A 267 -4.80 -9.19 9.46
C ALA A 267 -4.06 -9.31 10.81
N PHE A 268 -3.06 -10.18 10.90
CA PHE A 268 -2.21 -10.34 12.08
C PHE A 268 -1.43 -9.06 12.40
N ASN A 269 -0.81 -8.42 11.40
CA ASN A 269 -0.10 -7.16 11.57
C ASN A 269 -1.02 -6.03 12.06
N TRP A 270 -2.23 -5.93 11.54
CA TRP A 270 -3.22 -4.94 11.98
C TRP A 270 -3.69 -5.19 13.40
N TRP A 271 -3.94 -6.46 13.77
CA TRP A 271 -4.30 -6.82 15.12
C TRP A 271 -3.18 -6.51 16.13
N LEU A 272 -1.93 -6.84 15.78
CA LEU A 272 -0.76 -6.52 16.60
C LEU A 272 -0.57 -5.00 16.73
N SER A 273 -0.75 -4.26 15.64
CA SER A 273 -0.71 -2.79 15.63
C SER A 273 -1.75 -2.19 16.55
N TYR A 274 -2.98 -2.71 16.53
CA TYR A 274 -4.02 -2.28 17.45
C TYR A 274 -3.67 -2.59 18.91
N LYS A 275 -3.12 -3.76 19.20
CA LYS A 275 -2.66 -4.09 20.57
C LYS A 275 -1.55 -3.16 21.06
N LEU A 276 -0.60 -2.83 20.20
CA LEU A 276 0.45 -1.84 20.51
C LEU A 276 -0.15 -0.46 20.76
N PHE A 277 -1.14 -0.05 19.97
CA PHE A 277 -1.84 1.22 20.15
C PHE A 277 -2.56 1.30 21.50
N THR A 278 -3.29 0.26 21.89
CA THR A 278 -4.03 0.24 23.16
C THR A 278 -3.11 0.29 24.40
N ARG A 279 -1.85 -0.11 24.27
CA ARG A 279 -0.82 -0.01 25.31
C ARG A 279 -0.08 1.33 25.33
N GLN A 280 -0.43 2.30 24.46
CA GLN A 280 0.18 3.62 24.47
C GLN A 280 -0.23 4.37 25.74
N GLN A 281 0.75 4.91 26.45
CA GLN A 281 0.56 5.69 27.67
C GLN A 281 1.00 7.15 27.45
N VAL A 282 0.45 8.06 28.23
CA VAL A 282 0.84 9.48 28.19
C VAL A 282 2.32 9.66 28.48
N ILE A 283 2.84 8.91 29.46
CA ILE A 283 4.26 8.88 29.81
C ILE A 283 4.86 7.62 29.17
N LYS A 284 5.92 7.77 28.37
CA LYS A 284 6.63 6.61 27.81
C LYS A 284 7.29 5.83 28.96
N PRO A 285 7.05 4.53 29.10
CA PRO A 285 7.79 3.72 30.04
C PRO A 285 9.28 3.73 29.67
N LYS A 286 10.16 3.69 30.68
CA LYS A 286 11.61 3.72 30.51
C LYS A 286 12.13 2.52 29.70
N PHE A 287 11.42 1.39 29.80
CA PHE A 287 11.64 0.18 29.02
C PHE A 287 10.31 -0.26 28.40
N ARG A 288 10.26 -0.42 27.07
CA ARG A 288 9.19 -1.13 26.38
C ARG A 288 9.54 -2.61 26.38
N LEU A 289 9.06 -3.33 27.34
CA LEU A 289 8.91 -4.79 27.19
C LEU A 289 7.66 -5.02 26.34
N LEU A 290 7.81 -5.86 25.33
CA LEU A 290 6.78 -6.31 24.39
C LEU A 290 5.49 -6.75 25.07
#